data_a7dfbea9a30f894a87f83e6e38482c45
#
_entry.id   a7dfbea9a30f894a87f83e6e38482c45
#
_cell.length_a   1.000
_cell.length_b   1.000
_cell.length_c   1.000
_cell.angle_alpha   90.00
_cell.angle_beta   90.00
_cell.angle_gamma   90.00
#
_symmetry.space_group_name_H-M   'P 1'
#
loop_
_entity.id
_entity.type
_entity.pdbx_description
1 polymer ?
#
loop_
_entity_poly.entity_id
_entity_poly.type
_entity_poly.pdbx_seq_one_letter_code
_entity_poly.pdbx_strand_id
1 'polypeptide(L)'
;MRMLLADQGQSWKEEVVTMETWLQGPLKASCLYGQLPKFQDGDLTLYQSNAILRHLGRSFGLYGKDQREAALVDMVNDGVEDLRSKYITLIYTNYETGKEKYVKELPGHLKPFETLLAQNQGGQAFIVGNQISFADYNLLDLLLNHQVLAPGCLDSFPLLLAYVARLSARPKLKAFLASPEHVNLPINGNGKQ
;
A
#
# COMPACT_ATOMS: atom_id res chain seq x y z
N MET A 1 -5.47 1.26 -1.44
CA MET A 1 -6.87 1.71 -1.67
C MET A 1 -7.86 0.54 -1.66
N ARG A 2 -7.75 -0.43 -2.58
CA ARG A 2 -8.68 -1.58 -2.67
C ARG A 2 -8.83 -2.35 -1.36
N MET A 3 -7.72 -2.66 -0.67
CA MET A 3 -7.77 -3.32 0.64
C MET A 3 -8.53 -2.50 1.69
N LEU A 4 -8.34 -1.18 1.72
CA LEU A 4 -9.07 -0.29 2.62
C LEU A 4 -10.57 -0.33 2.32
N LEU A 5 -10.96 -0.17 1.07
CA LEU A 5 -12.37 -0.21 0.67
C LEU A 5 -13.01 -1.56 1.01
N ALA A 6 -12.33 -2.65 0.70
CA ALA A 6 -12.82 -4.00 1.00
C ALA A 6 -13.01 -4.22 2.50
N ASP A 7 -12.02 -3.88 3.31
CA ASP A 7 -12.08 -4.06 4.77
C ASP A 7 -13.16 -3.18 5.43
N GLN A 8 -13.41 -2.00 4.85
CA GLN A 8 -14.51 -1.12 5.27
C GLN A 8 -15.88 -1.50 4.68
N GLY A 9 -15.96 -2.63 3.96
CA GLY A 9 -17.21 -3.13 3.40
C GLY A 9 -17.78 -2.28 2.27
N GLN A 10 -16.94 -1.52 1.60
CA GLN A 10 -17.31 -0.68 0.46
C GLN A 10 -17.22 -1.48 -0.84
N SER A 11 -18.13 -1.21 -1.75
CA SER A 11 -18.07 -1.70 -3.12
C SER A 11 -17.56 -0.59 -4.06
N TRP A 12 -16.89 -0.99 -5.12
CA TRP A 12 -16.44 -0.08 -6.17
C TRP A 12 -16.51 -0.78 -7.53
N LYS A 13 -16.51 0.02 -8.57
CA LYS A 13 -16.32 -0.46 -9.93
C LYS A 13 -14.86 -0.29 -10.32
N GLU A 14 -14.23 -1.37 -10.71
CA GLU A 14 -12.86 -1.34 -11.21
C GLU A 14 -12.84 -1.09 -12.71
N GLU A 15 -12.08 -0.09 -13.14
CA GLU A 15 -11.72 0.11 -14.55
C GLU A 15 -10.26 -0.27 -14.73
N VAL A 16 -10.03 -1.48 -15.20
CA VAL A 16 -8.67 -1.99 -15.44
C VAL A 16 -8.12 -1.40 -16.73
N VAL A 17 -6.95 -0.78 -16.62
CA VAL A 17 -6.24 -0.18 -17.75
C VAL A 17 -5.07 -1.08 -18.14
N THR A 18 -5.03 -1.52 -19.38
CA THR A 18 -3.89 -2.27 -19.93
C THR A 18 -2.80 -1.31 -20.41
N MET A 19 -1.56 -1.80 -20.55
CA MET A 19 -0.48 -0.99 -21.13
C MET A 19 -0.82 -0.49 -22.53
N GLU A 20 -1.49 -1.31 -23.33
CA GLU A 20 -1.93 -0.93 -24.67
C GLU A 20 -2.90 0.25 -24.63
N THR A 21 -3.99 0.13 -23.86
CA THR A 21 -4.99 1.20 -23.74
C THR A 21 -4.42 2.46 -23.09
N TRP A 22 -3.44 2.31 -22.21
CA TRP A 22 -2.75 3.42 -21.57
C TRP A 22 -1.86 4.21 -22.54
N LEU A 23 -1.08 3.51 -23.37
CA LEU A 23 -0.11 4.14 -24.26
C LEU A 23 -0.74 4.66 -25.56
N GLN A 24 -1.78 4.00 -26.05
CA GLN A 24 -2.38 4.30 -27.38
C GLN A 24 -3.68 5.10 -27.28
N GLY A 25 -4.32 5.14 -26.12
CA GLY A 25 -5.61 5.79 -25.94
C GLY A 25 -5.53 7.24 -25.44
N PRO A 26 -6.66 7.96 -25.46
CA PRO A 26 -6.76 9.31 -24.93
C PRO A 26 -6.73 9.35 -23.39
N LEU A 27 -6.81 8.20 -22.74
CA LEU A 27 -6.96 8.11 -21.27
C LEU A 27 -5.81 8.78 -20.54
N LYS A 28 -4.56 8.54 -20.96
CA LYS A 28 -3.38 9.15 -20.34
C LYS A 28 -3.41 10.67 -20.43
N ALA A 29 -3.79 11.21 -21.58
CA ALA A 29 -3.92 12.65 -21.77
C ALA A 29 -5.09 13.26 -20.98
N SER A 30 -6.13 12.48 -20.68
CA SER A 30 -7.29 12.91 -19.90
C SER A 30 -7.03 12.92 -18.39
N CYS A 31 -5.98 12.25 -17.91
CA CYS A 31 -5.60 12.25 -16.50
C CYS A 31 -4.77 13.49 -16.17
N LEU A 32 -5.13 14.22 -15.14
CA LEU A 32 -4.54 15.52 -14.76
C LEU A 32 -3.01 15.53 -14.74
N TYR A 33 -2.40 14.45 -14.21
CA TYR A 33 -0.94 14.31 -14.14
C TYR A 33 -0.38 13.29 -15.14
N GLY A 34 -1.21 12.83 -16.12
CA GLY A 34 -0.80 11.75 -17.02
C GLY A 34 -0.45 10.45 -16.30
N GLN A 35 -1.05 10.20 -15.13
CA GLN A 35 -0.76 9.07 -14.26
C GLN A 35 -2.03 8.46 -13.67
N LEU A 36 -1.96 7.18 -13.33
CA LEU A 36 -2.94 6.47 -12.50
C LEU A 36 -2.38 6.30 -11.08
N PRO A 37 -3.22 6.11 -10.07
CA PRO A 37 -4.68 5.87 -10.14
C PRO A 37 -5.51 7.14 -10.36
N LYS A 38 -6.70 6.95 -10.93
CA LYS A 38 -7.81 7.89 -10.93
C LYS A 38 -8.91 7.32 -10.03
N PHE A 39 -9.45 8.12 -9.14
CA PHE A 39 -10.54 7.76 -8.23
C PHE A 39 -11.72 8.71 -8.45
N GLN A 40 -12.92 8.15 -8.50
CA GLN A 40 -14.15 8.92 -8.67
C GLN A 40 -15.16 8.51 -7.60
N ASP A 41 -15.77 9.48 -6.96
CA ASP A 41 -16.84 9.32 -5.98
C ASP A 41 -17.87 10.44 -6.20
N GLY A 42 -18.99 10.09 -6.83
CA GLY A 42 -19.94 11.09 -7.30
C GLY A 42 -19.30 12.08 -8.27
N ASP A 43 -19.36 13.36 -7.93
CA ASP A 43 -18.77 14.46 -8.71
C ASP A 43 -17.28 14.72 -8.37
N LEU A 44 -16.77 14.07 -7.32
CA LEU A 44 -15.36 14.19 -6.92
C LEU A 44 -14.47 13.29 -7.76
N THR A 45 -13.46 13.88 -8.38
CA THR A 45 -12.39 13.13 -9.05
C THR A 45 -11.06 13.46 -8.40
N LEU A 46 -10.34 12.43 -7.97
CA LEU A 46 -9.02 12.54 -7.36
C LEU A 46 -7.96 11.77 -8.14
N TYR A 47 -6.77 12.33 -8.12
CA TYR A 47 -5.54 11.72 -8.59
C TYR A 47 -4.53 11.71 -7.43
N GLN A 48 -3.41 11.00 -7.60
CA GLN A 48 -2.38 10.77 -6.58
C GLN A 48 -2.84 9.81 -5.48
N SER A 49 -2.20 8.65 -5.42
CA SER A 49 -2.57 7.55 -4.51
C SER A 49 -2.67 7.98 -3.05
N ASN A 50 -1.75 8.85 -2.59
CA ASN A 50 -1.75 9.32 -1.21
C ASN A 50 -2.84 10.34 -0.92
N ALA A 51 -3.21 11.19 -1.88
CA ALA A 51 -4.34 12.09 -1.74
C ALA A 51 -5.65 11.28 -1.63
N ILE A 52 -5.80 10.24 -2.43
CA ILE A 52 -6.94 9.32 -2.37
C ILE A 52 -6.98 8.58 -1.03
N LEU A 53 -5.85 8.05 -0.55
CA LEU A 53 -5.78 7.38 0.75
C LEU A 53 -6.17 8.30 1.90
N ARG A 54 -5.68 9.55 1.90
CA ARG A 54 -6.03 10.54 2.92
C ARG A 54 -7.51 10.94 2.86
N HIS A 55 -8.07 11.05 1.66
CA HIS A 55 -9.50 11.27 1.48
C HIS A 55 -10.32 10.13 2.08
N LEU A 56 -10.00 8.88 1.75
CA LEU A 56 -10.66 7.70 2.31
C LEU A 56 -10.44 7.61 3.82
N GLY A 57 -9.24 7.92 4.30
CA GLY A 57 -8.93 8.00 5.73
C GLY A 57 -9.86 8.94 6.48
N ARG A 58 -10.09 10.13 5.95
CA ARG A 58 -11.04 11.11 6.53
C ARG A 58 -12.48 10.61 6.43
N SER A 59 -12.86 10.06 5.28
CA SER A 59 -14.23 9.61 5.02
C SER A 59 -14.68 8.46 5.90
N PHE A 60 -13.76 7.58 6.31
CA PHE A 60 -14.06 6.38 7.09
C PHE A 60 -13.54 6.40 8.53
N GLY A 61 -13.04 7.53 9.01
CA GLY A 61 -12.50 7.62 10.37
C GLY A 61 -11.20 6.81 10.57
N LEU A 62 -10.37 6.72 9.54
CA LEU A 62 -9.13 5.96 9.51
C LEU A 62 -7.89 6.88 9.52
N TYR A 63 -7.95 7.97 10.27
CA TYR A 63 -6.91 9.00 10.29
C TYR A 63 -6.40 9.31 11.71
N GLY A 64 -6.44 8.32 12.61
CA GLY A 64 -6.13 8.54 14.03
C GLY A 64 -7.30 9.14 14.81
N LYS A 65 -7.22 9.09 16.14
CA LYS A 65 -8.29 9.56 17.04
C LYS A 65 -8.28 11.06 17.29
N ASP A 66 -7.15 11.70 17.05
CA ASP A 66 -6.93 13.14 17.29
C ASP A 66 -5.86 13.70 16.33
N GLN A 67 -5.60 14.99 16.41
CA GLN A 67 -4.65 15.67 15.55
C GLN A 67 -3.21 15.17 15.71
N ARG A 68 -2.82 14.72 16.92
CA ARG A 68 -1.49 14.16 17.16
C ARG A 68 -1.32 12.83 16.46
N GLU A 69 -2.30 11.92 16.61
CA GLU A 69 -2.26 10.65 15.88
C GLU A 69 -2.35 10.86 14.36
N ALA A 70 -3.15 11.82 13.89
CA ALA A 70 -3.21 12.16 12.46
C ALA A 70 -1.83 12.56 11.91
N ALA A 71 -1.06 13.35 12.65
CA ALA A 71 0.30 13.71 12.25
C ALA A 71 1.24 12.50 12.21
N LEU A 72 1.11 11.57 13.17
CA LEU A 72 1.87 10.32 13.17
C LEU A 72 1.47 9.40 12.01
N VAL A 73 0.20 9.32 11.68
CA VAL A 73 -0.31 8.57 10.52
C VAL A 73 0.27 9.13 9.22
N ASP A 74 0.31 10.44 9.06
CA ASP A 74 0.94 11.09 7.90
C ASP A 74 2.43 10.79 7.83
N MET A 75 3.16 10.93 8.94
CA MET A 75 4.59 10.63 9.02
C MET A 75 4.88 9.19 8.60
N VAL A 76 4.12 8.23 9.11
CA VAL A 76 4.29 6.81 8.75
C VAL A 76 3.99 6.60 7.28
N ASN A 77 2.88 7.16 6.78
CA ASN A 77 2.49 7.00 5.38
C ASN A 77 3.53 7.58 4.43
N ASP A 78 4.12 8.72 4.75
CA ASP A 78 5.17 9.33 3.93
C ASP A 78 6.47 8.47 3.98
N GLY A 79 6.80 7.86 5.12
CA GLY A 79 7.87 6.87 5.22
C GLY A 79 7.62 5.60 4.40
N VAL A 80 6.38 5.14 4.33
CA VAL A 80 5.97 4.03 3.44
C VAL A 80 6.21 4.42 1.98
N GLU A 81 5.87 5.65 1.59
CA GLU A 81 6.07 6.12 0.22
C GLU A 81 7.54 6.29 -0.16
N ASP A 82 8.40 6.64 0.77
CA ASP A 82 9.86 6.66 0.53
C ASP A 82 10.37 5.26 0.12
N LEU A 83 9.91 4.21 0.79
CA LEU A 83 10.25 2.83 0.42
C LEU A 83 9.56 2.41 -0.87
N ARG A 84 8.29 2.78 -1.07
CA ARG A 84 7.55 2.50 -2.30
C ARG A 84 8.22 3.13 -3.51
N SER A 85 8.72 4.35 -3.40
CA SER A 85 9.45 5.02 -4.49
C SER A 85 10.71 4.26 -4.90
N LYS A 86 11.45 3.71 -3.94
CA LYS A 86 12.61 2.85 -4.22
C LYS A 86 12.19 1.55 -4.91
N TYR A 87 11.11 0.91 -4.43
CA TYR A 87 10.53 -0.28 -5.04
C TYR A 87 10.09 -0.02 -6.49
N ILE A 88 9.35 1.06 -6.72
CA ILE A 88 8.89 1.45 -8.07
C ILE A 88 10.07 1.70 -9.00
N THR A 89 11.10 2.40 -8.53
CA THR A 89 12.33 2.63 -9.30
C THR A 89 12.98 1.31 -9.70
N LEU A 90 13.12 0.38 -8.77
CA LEU A 90 13.63 -0.97 -9.09
C LEU A 90 12.78 -1.63 -10.18
N ILE A 91 11.47 -1.73 -9.97
CA ILE A 91 10.54 -2.48 -10.84
C ILE A 91 10.54 -1.94 -12.26
N TYR A 92 10.50 -0.62 -12.43
CA TYR A 92 10.28 -0.01 -13.74
C TYR A 92 11.55 0.43 -14.46
N THR A 93 12.66 0.61 -13.77
CA THR A 93 13.88 1.18 -14.40
C THR A 93 15.12 0.31 -14.29
N ASN A 94 15.24 -0.54 -13.26
CA ASN A 94 16.51 -1.22 -12.97
C ASN A 94 16.33 -2.64 -12.40
N TYR A 95 15.30 -3.36 -12.84
CA TYR A 95 14.96 -4.65 -12.22
C TYR A 95 16.09 -5.68 -12.34
N GLU A 96 16.60 -5.91 -13.56
CA GLU A 96 17.53 -7.01 -13.84
C GLU A 96 18.89 -6.84 -13.13
N THR A 97 19.37 -5.60 -13.02
CA THR A 97 20.69 -5.32 -12.47
C THR A 97 20.64 -4.77 -11.03
N GLY A 98 19.50 -4.28 -10.60
CA GLY A 98 19.33 -3.64 -9.29
C GLY A 98 18.74 -4.53 -8.21
N LYS A 99 18.08 -5.65 -8.59
CA LYS A 99 17.31 -6.49 -7.65
C LYS A 99 18.17 -7.03 -6.51
N GLU A 100 19.33 -7.57 -6.82
CA GLU A 100 20.22 -8.16 -5.80
C GLU A 100 20.65 -7.11 -4.75
N LYS A 101 21.08 -5.95 -5.22
CA LYS A 101 21.45 -4.82 -4.33
C LYS A 101 20.28 -4.36 -3.49
N TYR A 102 19.12 -4.18 -4.13
CA TYR A 102 17.89 -3.76 -3.45
C TYR A 102 17.51 -4.70 -2.31
N VAL A 103 17.48 -5.99 -2.58
CA VAL A 103 17.14 -7.03 -1.59
C VAL A 103 18.16 -7.04 -0.44
N LYS A 104 19.44 -6.83 -0.73
CA LYS A 104 20.50 -6.72 0.29
C LYS A 104 20.30 -5.50 1.21
N GLU A 105 19.83 -4.38 0.67
CA GLU A 105 19.59 -3.13 1.41
C GLU A 105 18.21 -3.10 2.10
N LEU A 106 17.28 -3.94 1.68
CA LEU A 106 15.90 -3.97 2.15
C LEU A 106 15.76 -4.07 3.68
N PRO A 107 16.54 -4.88 4.42
CA PRO A 107 16.44 -4.93 5.87
C PRO A 107 16.63 -3.56 6.54
N GLY A 108 17.54 -2.74 6.03
CA GLY A 108 17.73 -1.37 6.53
C GLY A 108 16.51 -0.47 6.32
N HIS A 109 15.77 -0.69 5.25
CA HIS A 109 14.54 0.06 4.94
C HIS A 109 13.32 -0.45 5.73
N LEU A 110 13.29 -1.73 6.12
CA LEU A 110 12.19 -2.31 6.91
C LEU A 110 12.33 -2.03 8.40
N LYS A 111 13.56 -1.89 8.91
CA LYS A 111 13.84 -1.69 10.33
C LYS A 111 13.06 -0.53 10.97
N PRO A 112 12.88 0.65 10.37
CA PRO A 112 12.08 1.73 10.96
C PRO A 112 10.66 1.31 11.27
N PHE A 113 10.02 0.51 10.43
CA PHE A 113 8.65 0.03 10.64
C PHE A 113 8.57 -0.99 11.78
N GLU A 114 9.54 -1.89 11.90
CA GLU A 114 9.66 -2.78 13.06
C GLU A 114 9.80 -1.99 14.36
N THR A 115 10.62 -0.93 14.35
CA THR A 115 10.81 -0.03 15.49
C THR A 115 9.52 0.70 15.86
N LEU A 116 8.80 1.23 14.87
CA LEU A 116 7.51 1.90 15.10
C LEU A 116 6.49 0.96 15.74
N LEU A 117 6.40 -0.28 15.26
CA LEU A 117 5.53 -1.29 15.88
C LEU A 117 5.96 -1.57 17.32
N ALA A 118 7.24 -1.78 17.58
CA ALA A 118 7.74 -2.05 18.93
C ALA A 118 7.42 -0.93 19.91
N GLN A 119 7.42 0.32 19.45
CA GLN A 119 7.09 1.50 20.26
C GLN A 119 5.59 1.69 20.48
N ASN A 120 4.74 0.99 19.75
CA ASN A 120 3.30 1.08 19.88
C ASN A 120 2.73 -0.22 20.45
N GLN A 121 2.48 -0.24 21.76
CA GLN A 121 1.87 -1.37 22.48
C GLN A 121 2.62 -2.70 22.25
N GLY A 122 3.94 -2.65 22.16
CA GLY A 122 4.78 -3.82 21.93
C GLY A 122 4.55 -4.51 20.58
N GLY A 123 3.99 -3.82 19.60
CA GLY A 123 3.71 -4.35 18.27
C GLY A 123 2.43 -5.19 18.17
N GLN A 124 1.58 -5.16 19.18
CA GLN A 124 0.33 -5.95 19.22
C GLN A 124 -0.87 -5.22 18.59
N ALA A 125 -0.73 -3.96 18.24
CA ALA A 125 -1.79 -3.12 17.69
C ALA A 125 -1.52 -2.77 16.21
N PHE A 126 -1.80 -1.54 15.86
CA PHE A 126 -1.59 -0.97 14.52
C PHE A 126 -0.28 -0.16 14.48
N ILE A 127 0.05 0.38 13.31
CA ILE A 127 1.29 1.15 13.18
C ILE A 127 1.25 2.47 13.97
N VAL A 128 0.05 3.03 14.16
CA VAL A 128 -0.20 4.19 15.01
C VAL A 128 -1.44 3.91 15.88
N GLY A 129 -1.33 4.14 17.19
CA GLY A 129 -2.45 4.04 18.10
C GLY A 129 -3.05 2.63 18.22
N ASN A 130 -4.33 2.58 18.60
CA ASN A 130 -5.06 1.34 18.83
C ASN A 130 -6.20 1.10 17.82
N GLN A 131 -6.27 1.90 16.78
CA GLN A 131 -7.23 1.79 15.68
C GLN A 131 -6.50 1.73 14.35
N ILE A 132 -7.04 0.95 13.41
CA ILE A 132 -6.48 0.89 12.07
C ILE A 132 -6.58 2.26 11.38
N SER A 133 -5.57 2.61 10.61
CA SER A 133 -5.52 3.83 9.81
C SER A 133 -5.23 3.53 8.35
N PHE A 134 -5.37 4.53 7.48
CA PHE A 134 -5.03 4.34 6.07
C PHE A 134 -3.55 3.98 5.86
N ALA A 135 -2.66 4.40 6.77
CA ALA A 135 -1.25 4.05 6.72
C ALA A 135 -1.01 2.54 6.92
N ASP A 136 -1.84 1.87 7.73
CA ASP A 136 -1.76 0.41 7.89
C ASP A 136 -2.02 -0.31 6.57
N TYR A 137 -3.05 0.09 5.82
CA TYR A 137 -3.34 -0.52 4.52
C TYR A 137 -2.24 -0.25 3.49
N ASN A 138 -1.63 0.93 3.52
CA ASN A 138 -0.54 1.28 2.62
C ASN A 138 0.73 0.48 2.94
N LEU A 139 1.06 0.37 4.23
CA LEU A 139 2.19 -0.44 4.70
C LEU A 139 1.98 -1.93 4.40
N LEU A 140 0.79 -2.47 4.70
CA LEU A 140 0.47 -3.87 4.42
C LEU A 140 0.65 -4.21 2.94
N ASP A 141 0.10 -3.37 2.05
CA ASP A 141 0.25 -3.54 0.61
C ASP A 141 1.73 -3.60 0.20
N LEU A 142 2.53 -2.68 0.70
CA LEU A 142 3.95 -2.63 0.39
C LEU A 142 4.72 -3.85 0.94
N LEU A 143 4.40 -4.30 2.16
CA LEU A 143 5.02 -5.49 2.75
C LEU A 143 4.66 -6.76 1.97
N LEU A 144 3.40 -6.92 1.56
CA LEU A 144 2.97 -8.05 0.73
C LEU A 144 3.71 -8.07 -0.62
N ASN A 145 3.86 -6.92 -1.24
CA ASN A 145 4.62 -6.80 -2.50
C ASN A 145 6.11 -7.16 -2.30
N HIS A 146 6.69 -6.78 -1.16
CA HIS A 146 8.07 -7.15 -0.84
C HIS A 146 8.25 -8.64 -0.53
N GLN A 147 7.26 -9.30 0.07
CA GLN A 147 7.30 -10.75 0.28
C GLN A 147 7.26 -11.53 -1.05
N VAL A 148 6.62 -10.98 -2.09
CA VAL A 148 6.65 -11.55 -3.45
C VAL A 148 8.02 -11.30 -4.09
N LEU A 149 8.54 -10.07 -4.01
CA LEU A 149 9.84 -9.70 -4.57
C LEU A 149 11.00 -10.49 -3.93
N ALA A 150 10.96 -10.63 -2.62
CA ALA A 150 12.02 -11.25 -1.81
C ALA A 150 11.40 -12.14 -0.70
N PRO A 151 11.02 -13.38 -1.03
CA PRO A 151 10.49 -14.32 -0.04
C PRO A 151 11.40 -14.43 1.18
N GLY A 152 10.82 -14.38 2.38
CA GLY A 152 11.57 -14.39 3.63
C GLY A 152 12.14 -13.05 4.07
N CYS A 153 11.88 -11.94 3.37
CA CYS A 153 12.40 -10.62 3.73
C CYS A 153 11.95 -10.11 5.10
N LEU A 154 10.88 -10.68 5.66
CA LEU A 154 10.37 -10.33 7.00
C LEU A 154 10.82 -11.30 8.10
N ASP A 155 11.57 -12.36 7.80
CA ASP A 155 11.91 -13.41 8.79
C ASP A 155 12.71 -12.87 9.98
N SER A 156 13.51 -11.84 9.79
CA SER A 156 14.24 -11.16 10.86
C SER A 156 13.47 -10.00 11.54
N PHE A 157 12.20 -9.80 11.16
CA PHE A 157 11.32 -8.74 11.68
C PHE A 157 10.04 -9.36 12.26
N PRO A 158 10.10 -9.92 13.48
CA PRO A 158 8.99 -10.69 14.03
C PRO A 158 7.72 -9.88 14.22
N LEU A 159 7.80 -8.59 14.54
CA LEU A 159 6.63 -7.74 14.71
C LEU A 159 5.98 -7.41 13.36
N LEU A 160 6.76 -7.14 12.32
CA LEU A 160 6.24 -6.94 10.96
C LEU A 160 5.61 -8.24 10.43
N LEU A 161 6.23 -9.38 10.66
CA LEU A 161 5.69 -10.67 10.24
C LEU A 161 4.35 -10.96 10.91
N ALA A 162 4.26 -10.76 12.23
CA ALA A 162 3.02 -10.92 12.99
C ALA A 162 1.95 -9.88 12.57
N TYR A 163 2.37 -8.65 12.30
CA TYR A 163 1.51 -7.57 11.82
C TYR A 163 0.87 -7.91 10.46
N VAL A 164 1.65 -8.38 9.50
CA VAL A 164 1.12 -8.82 8.20
C VAL A 164 0.12 -9.95 8.38
N ALA A 165 0.44 -10.96 9.19
CA ALA A 165 -0.45 -12.08 9.45
C ALA A 165 -1.77 -11.62 10.11
N ARG A 166 -1.69 -10.76 11.11
CA ARG A 166 -2.85 -10.25 11.87
C ARG A 166 -3.77 -9.41 11.00
N LEU A 167 -3.24 -8.47 10.24
CA LEU A 167 -4.04 -7.63 9.36
C LEU A 167 -4.65 -8.43 8.19
N SER A 168 -3.89 -9.32 7.59
CA SER A 168 -4.38 -10.18 6.50
C SER A 168 -5.45 -11.17 6.96
N ALA A 169 -5.55 -11.46 8.25
CA ALA A 169 -6.58 -12.33 8.85
C ALA A 169 -7.90 -11.60 9.14
N ARG A 170 -7.97 -10.29 9.02
CA ARG A 170 -9.23 -9.53 9.18
C ARG A 170 -10.27 -10.06 8.19
N PRO A 171 -11.50 -10.40 8.61
CA PRO A 171 -12.41 -11.21 7.80
C PRO A 171 -12.65 -10.71 6.37
N LYS A 172 -13.00 -9.42 6.22
CA LYS A 172 -13.28 -8.84 4.89
C LYS A 172 -12.00 -8.69 4.06
N LEU A 173 -10.89 -8.33 4.71
CA LEU A 173 -9.60 -8.21 4.04
C LEU A 173 -9.08 -9.57 3.59
N LYS A 174 -9.18 -10.60 4.42
CA LYS A 174 -8.84 -11.99 4.07
C LYS A 174 -9.65 -12.47 2.85
N ALA A 175 -10.95 -12.22 2.84
CA ALA A 175 -11.81 -12.58 1.71
C ALA A 175 -11.38 -11.85 0.44
N PHE A 176 -11.08 -10.56 0.51
CA PHE A 176 -10.60 -9.77 -0.63
C PHE A 176 -9.26 -10.27 -1.15
N LEU A 177 -8.29 -10.52 -0.28
CA LEU A 177 -6.96 -11.00 -0.68
C LEU A 177 -6.99 -12.36 -1.38
N ALA A 178 -7.99 -13.20 -1.07
CA ALA A 178 -8.23 -14.48 -1.73
C ALA A 178 -9.15 -14.39 -2.94
N SER A 179 -9.74 -13.23 -3.21
CA SER A 179 -10.71 -13.06 -4.30
C SER A 179 -10.05 -13.04 -5.68
N PRO A 180 -10.76 -13.48 -6.73
CA PRO A 180 -10.29 -13.38 -8.10
C PRO A 180 -9.96 -11.94 -8.52
N GLU A 181 -10.72 -10.97 -8.04
CA GLU A 181 -10.50 -9.55 -8.32
C GLU A 181 -9.12 -9.07 -7.83
N HIS A 182 -8.62 -9.64 -6.73
CA HIS A 182 -7.30 -9.33 -6.24
C HIS A 182 -6.21 -10.19 -6.88
N VAL A 183 -6.41 -11.52 -6.88
CA VAL A 183 -5.39 -12.50 -7.31
C VAL A 183 -5.05 -12.37 -8.79
N ASN A 184 -6.04 -12.03 -9.64
CA ASN A 184 -5.85 -11.95 -11.09
C ASN A 184 -5.28 -10.61 -11.56
N LEU A 185 -5.19 -9.60 -10.69
CA LEU A 185 -4.54 -8.34 -11.05
C LEU A 185 -3.02 -8.45 -10.87
N PRO A 186 -2.24 -7.96 -11.84
CA PRO A 186 -0.79 -7.89 -11.67
C PRO A 186 -0.43 -6.89 -10.56
N ILE A 187 0.60 -7.20 -9.78
CA ILE A 187 1.14 -6.27 -8.77
C ILE A 187 1.66 -5.00 -9.46
N ASN A 188 2.39 -5.17 -10.54
CA ASN A 188 2.98 -4.07 -11.30
C ASN A 188 2.56 -4.13 -12.78
N GLY A 189 2.33 -2.97 -13.38
CA GLY A 189 1.82 -2.87 -14.75
C GLY A 189 2.73 -3.43 -15.84
N ASN A 190 4.03 -3.63 -15.53
CA ASN A 190 4.99 -4.25 -16.46
C ASN A 190 5.16 -5.76 -16.23
N GLY A 191 4.41 -6.36 -15.30
CA GLY A 191 4.45 -7.79 -14.98
C GLY A 191 5.65 -8.24 -14.14
N LYS A 192 6.57 -7.35 -13.77
CA LYS A 192 7.70 -7.66 -12.86
C LYS A 192 7.24 -7.63 -11.41
N GLN A 193 7.79 -8.53 -10.62
CA GLN A 193 7.46 -8.63 -9.19
C GLN A 193 8.56 -9.40 -8.42
#